data_631836a2d0d092f0caea1ad29c2c4b4f
#
_entry.id   631836a2d0d092f0caea1ad29c2c4b4f
#
_cell.length_a   1.000
_cell.length_b   1.000
_cell.length_c   1.000
_cell.angle_alpha   90.00
_cell.angle_beta   90.00
_cell.angle_gamma   90.00
#
_symmetry.space_group_name_H-M   'P 1'
#
loop_
_entity.id
_entity.type
_entity.pdbx_description
1 polymer ?
#
loop_
_entity_poly.entity_id
_entity_poly.type
_entity_poly.pdbx_seq_one_letter_code
_entity_poly.pdbx_strand_id
1 'polypeptide(L)'
;MTLEELKIRQLTNQYLLAPADKLTVMRDLCGVQAQFMTNALHSLKIRTNDYDEQTVAEGLVKNWSVRGTVHVFAESDLPLFIRCNNGADYRKNEWQGYSYMKNQRPCWALTPERQKYLADIIISAVAERAYTRDELKELCRANGMTKIEEDCMFESWGGGIRELCVRGFMNYTVQEKKQYIASPEFSPIPEEEAKFEIARRYFTNIAP
;
A
#
# COMPACT_ATOMS: atom_id res chain seq x y z
N MET A 1 -28.48 9.40 23.44
CA MET A 1 -27.93 9.93 22.19
C MET A 1 -28.99 9.78 21.10
N THR A 2 -29.40 10.88 20.50
CA THR A 2 -30.36 10.90 19.39
C THR A 2 -29.67 10.48 18.09
N LEU A 3 -30.45 10.14 17.04
CA LEU A 3 -29.91 9.83 15.71
C LEU A 3 -29.13 11.02 15.10
N GLU A 4 -29.57 12.22 15.37
CA GLU A 4 -28.94 13.47 14.91
C GLU A 4 -27.56 13.68 15.59
N GLU A 5 -27.51 13.53 16.92
CA GLU A 5 -26.24 13.57 17.66
C GLU A 5 -25.26 12.52 17.19
N LEU A 6 -25.73 11.31 16.88
CA LEU A 6 -24.89 10.23 16.33
C LEU A 6 -24.31 10.61 14.97
N LYS A 7 -25.14 11.13 14.05
CA LYS A 7 -24.69 11.58 12.72
C LYS A 7 -23.67 12.72 12.81
N ILE A 8 -23.92 13.71 13.67
CA ILE A 8 -22.98 14.82 13.90
C ILE A 8 -21.64 14.27 14.40
N ARG A 9 -21.67 13.36 15.38
CA ARG A 9 -20.45 12.72 15.91
C ARG A 9 -19.69 11.96 14.84
N GLN A 10 -20.37 11.17 14.02
CA GLN A 10 -19.73 10.43 12.92
C GLN A 10 -19.08 11.36 11.90
N LEU A 11 -19.77 12.43 11.50
CA LEU A 11 -19.22 13.42 10.56
C LEU A 11 -18.02 14.18 11.16
N THR A 12 -18.07 14.49 12.46
CA THR A 12 -16.97 15.13 13.18
C THR A 12 -15.76 14.18 13.26
N ASN A 13 -15.97 12.93 13.67
CA ASN A 13 -14.90 11.92 13.77
C ASN A 13 -14.25 11.61 12.41
N GLN A 14 -14.98 11.81 11.32
CA GLN A 14 -14.46 11.65 9.97
C GLN A 14 -13.88 12.95 9.37
N TYR A 15 -13.72 13.99 10.20
CA TYR A 15 -13.14 15.28 9.79
C TYR A 15 -13.94 16.02 8.70
N LEU A 16 -15.24 15.75 8.58
CA LEU A 16 -16.09 16.41 7.60
C LEU A 16 -16.71 17.70 8.14
N LEU A 17 -16.89 17.83 9.47
CA LEU A 17 -17.39 19.04 10.14
C LEU A 17 -16.25 19.81 10.84
N ALA A 18 -15.17 19.15 11.20
CA ALA A 18 -14.01 19.75 11.87
C ALA A 18 -12.72 19.24 11.19
N PRO A 19 -12.30 19.81 10.06
CA PRO A 19 -11.07 19.46 9.39
C PRO A 19 -9.84 19.60 10.29
N ALA A 20 -8.84 18.75 10.12
CA ALA A 20 -7.57 18.77 10.83
C ALA A 20 -6.38 18.76 9.87
N ASP A 21 -5.16 18.69 10.40
CA ASP A 21 -3.98 18.50 9.54
C ASP A 21 -3.99 17.14 8.87
N LYS A 22 -3.34 17.07 7.72
CA LYS A 22 -3.28 15.90 6.83
C LYS A 22 -2.83 14.62 7.55
N LEU A 23 -1.77 14.69 8.36
CA LEU A 23 -1.22 13.51 9.01
C LEU A 23 -2.12 12.99 10.13
N THR A 24 -2.78 13.89 10.87
CA THR A 24 -3.80 13.52 11.86
C THR A 24 -4.96 12.79 11.20
N VAL A 25 -5.53 13.37 10.14
CA VAL A 25 -6.63 12.73 9.39
C VAL A 25 -6.22 11.34 8.88
N MET A 26 -5.04 11.23 8.29
CA MET A 26 -4.57 9.94 7.75
C MET A 26 -4.36 8.88 8.83
N ARG A 27 -3.81 9.25 9.98
CA ARG A 27 -3.59 8.33 11.10
C ARG A 27 -4.91 7.87 11.71
N ASP A 28 -5.80 8.79 11.99
CA ASP A 28 -7.06 8.50 12.69
C ASP A 28 -8.03 7.68 11.83
N LEU A 29 -8.08 7.94 10.52
CA LEU A 29 -8.89 7.17 9.59
C LEU A 29 -8.21 5.88 9.08
N CYS A 30 -7.00 5.58 9.55
CA CYS A 30 -6.19 4.46 9.02
C CYS A 30 -6.03 4.53 7.49
N GLY A 31 -5.85 5.74 6.96
CA GLY A 31 -5.74 6.03 5.55
C GLY A 31 -7.05 6.09 4.79
N VAL A 32 -6.99 6.54 3.55
CA VAL A 32 -8.11 6.62 2.62
C VAL A 32 -7.88 5.75 1.40
N GLN A 33 -8.95 5.13 0.89
CA GLN A 33 -8.85 4.27 -0.30
C GLN A 33 -8.37 5.07 -1.51
N ALA A 34 -7.36 4.54 -2.19
CA ALA A 34 -6.67 5.20 -3.29
C ALA A 34 -6.53 4.32 -4.54
N GLN A 35 -7.51 3.47 -4.79
CA GLN A 35 -7.59 2.72 -6.06
C GLN A 35 -7.69 3.69 -7.23
N PHE A 36 -8.44 4.77 -7.06
CA PHE A 36 -8.46 5.96 -7.91
C PHE A 36 -7.88 7.12 -7.12
N MET A 37 -6.73 7.65 -7.53
CA MET A 37 -6.02 8.67 -6.79
C MET A 37 -6.81 9.97 -6.67
N THR A 38 -7.54 10.35 -7.71
CA THR A 38 -8.44 11.53 -7.71
C THR A 38 -9.42 11.50 -6.53
N ASN A 39 -10.00 10.31 -6.23
CA ASN A 39 -10.92 10.16 -5.10
C ASN A 39 -10.21 10.32 -3.75
N ALA A 40 -8.98 9.83 -3.64
CA ALA A 40 -8.17 9.99 -2.43
C ALA A 40 -7.80 11.46 -2.20
N LEU A 41 -7.37 12.16 -3.24
CA LEU A 41 -7.07 13.60 -3.17
C LEU A 41 -8.31 14.42 -2.80
N HIS A 42 -9.47 14.12 -3.41
CA HIS A 42 -10.73 14.76 -3.03
C HIS A 42 -11.09 14.47 -1.57
N SER A 43 -10.92 13.23 -1.13
CA SER A 43 -11.16 12.85 0.28
C SER A 43 -10.28 13.62 1.25
N LEU A 44 -9.00 13.84 0.90
CA LEU A 44 -8.10 14.68 1.68
C LEU A 44 -8.58 16.15 1.69
N LYS A 45 -8.83 16.69 0.51
CA LYS A 45 -9.22 18.10 0.34
C LYS A 45 -10.43 18.52 1.20
N ILE A 46 -11.41 17.63 1.38
CA ILE A 46 -12.61 17.93 2.18
C ILE A 46 -12.45 17.69 3.69
N ARG A 47 -11.34 17.09 4.13
CA ARG A 47 -11.08 16.70 5.51
C ARG A 47 -9.91 17.43 6.16
N THR A 48 -9.09 18.10 5.35
CA THR A 48 -7.86 18.72 5.87
C THR A 48 -7.92 20.23 5.72
N ASN A 49 -7.30 20.94 6.65
CA ASN A 49 -7.19 22.39 6.68
C ASN A 49 -5.86 22.88 6.07
N ASP A 50 -4.94 21.96 5.75
CA ASP A 50 -3.61 22.18 5.20
C ASP A 50 -3.42 21.55 3.80
N TYR A 51 -4.51 21.34 3.05
CA TYR A 51 -4.43 20.73 1.71
C TYR A 51 -3.73 21.66 0.72
N ASP A 52 -2.64 21.15 0.15
CA ASP A 52 -1.90 21.77 -0.95
C ASP A 52 -1.52 20.70 -1.97
N GLU A 53 -1.88 20.90 -3.23
CA GLU A 53 -1.61 19.96 -4.33
C GLU A 53 -0.12 19.71 -4.56
N GLN A 54 0.75 20.67 -4.23
CA GLN A 54 2.19 20.56 -4.41
C GLN A 54 2.85 19.72 -3.32
N THR A 55 2.33 19.78 -2.10
CA THR A 55 2.91 19.13 -0.91
C THR A 55 2.07 17.99 -0.36
N VAL A 56 0.95 17.65 -1.04
CA VAL A 56 0.01 16.62 -0.56
C VAL A 56 0.67 15.25 -0.35
N ALA A 57 1.69 14.92 -1.13
CA ALA A 57 2.40 13.65 -1.03
C ALA A 57 3.35 13.56 0.17
N GLU A 58 3.76 14.67 0.75
CA GLU A 58 4.74 14.71 1.85
C GLU A 58 4.21 14.02 3.10
N GLY A 59 5.01 13.10 3.65
CA GLY A 59 4.66 12.30 4.82
C GLY A 59 3.57 11.24 4.57
N LEU A 60 3.19 11.01 3.31
CA LEU A 60 2.22 10.00 2.90
C LEU A 60 2.85 8.92 2.03
N VAL A 61 2.33 7.71 2.14
CA VAL A 61 2.64 6.59 1.26
C VAL A 61 1.35 6.02 0.67
N LYS A 62 1.47 5.39 -0.50
CA LYS A 62 0.37 4.69 -1.16
C LYS A 62 0.74 3.22 -1.32
N ASN A 63 0.04 2.34 -0.64
CA ASN A 63 0.32 0.91 -0.69
C ASN A 63 -0.94 0.08 -0.39
N TRP A 64 -0.80 -1.23 -0.49
CA TRP A 64 -1.81 -2.17 -0.01
C TRP A 64 -1.94 -2.05 1.51
N SER A 65 -3.17 -2.05 2.00
CA SER A 65 -3.44 -2.01 3.43
C SER A 65 -4.15 -3.29 3.89
N VAL A 66 -4.37 -3.41 5.18
CA VAL A 66 -5.11 -4.53 5.81
C VAL A 66 -6.53 -4.71 5.26
N ARG A 67 -7.10 -3.70 4.62
CA ARG A 67 -8.43 -3.78 3.96
C ARG A 67 -8.40 -4.51 2.60
N GLY A 68 -7.24 -5.03 2.16
CA GLY A 68 -7.10 -5.75 0.90
C GLY A 68 -7.15 -4.89 -0.36
N THR A 69 -7.13 -3.56 -0.23
CA THR A 69 -7.10 -2.60 -1.33
C THR A 69 -5.99 -1.56 -1.12
N VAL A 70 -5.66 -0.82 -2.18
CA VAL A 70 -4.64 0.23 -2.12
C VAL A 70 -5.22 1.46 -1.39
N HIS A 71 -4.47 1.96 -0.42
CA HIS A 71 -4.77 3.14 0.37
C HIS A 71 -3.61 4.14 0.33
N VAL A 72 -3.91 5.41 0.54
CA VAL A 72 -2.95 6.42 0.99
C VAL A 72 -3.08 6.52 2.50
N PHE A 73 -1.96 6.51 3.21
CA PHE A 73 -1.87 6.60 4.66
C PHE A 73 -0.58 7.31 5.08
N ALA A 74 -0.46 7.67 6.34
CA ALA A 74 0.74 8.33 6.86
C ALA A 74 1.95 7.39 6.77
N GLU A 75 3.10 7.90 6.34
CA GLU A 75 4.35 7.12 6.23
C GLU A 75 4.72 6.46 7.56
N SER A 76 4.51 7.16 8.69
CA SER A 76 4.71 6.64 10.04
C SER A 76 3.88 5.38 10.36
N ASP A 77 2.84 5.10 9.58
CA ASP A 77 1.97 3.94 9.74
C ASP A 77 2.38 2.72 8.89
N LEU A 78 3.50 2.80 8.15
CA LEU A 78 4.04 1.64 7.45
C LEU A 78 4.13 0.39 8.33
N PRO A 79 4.63 0.47 9.60
CA PRO A 79 4.67 -0.71 10.48
C PRO A 79 3.31 -1.32 10.80
N LEU A 80 2.22 -0.54 10.72
CA LEU A 80 0.87 -1.03 11.01
C LEU A 80 0.28 -1.83 9.84
N PHE A 81 0.63 -1.46 8.59
CA PHE A 81 -0.03 -2.01 7.40
C PHE A 81 0.85 -2.97 6.62
N ILE A 82 2.17 -2.84 6.71
CA ILE A 82 3.10 -3.77 6.06
C ILE A 82 3.27 -5.01 6.92
N ARG A 83 3.19 -6.18 6.27
CA ARG A 83 3.23 -7.46 6.97
C ARG A 83 4.51 -7.65 7.76
N CYS A 84 4.34 -7.96 9.02
CA CYS A 84 5.39 -8.46 9.90
C CYS A 84 4.84 -9.66 10.69
N ASN A 85 5.71 -10.53 11.14
CA ASN A 85 5.35 -11.72 11.89
C ASN A 85 6.07 -11.66 13.25
N ASN A 86 5.34 -11.36 14.34
CA ASN A 86 5.88 -11.24 15.70
C ASN A 86 7.10 -10.31 15.82
N GLY A 87 7.08 -9.19 15.10
CA GLY A 87 8.20 -8.25 15.03
C GLY A 87 9.31 -8.66 14.07
N ALA A 88 9.20 -9.81 13.41
CA ALA A 88 10.14 -10.20 12.37
C ALA A 88 9.88 -9.40 11.08
N ASP A 89 10.94 -9.00 10.44
CA ASP A 89 10.87 -8.31 9.15
C ASP A 89 10.41 -9.28 8.05
N TYR A 90 9.16 -9.13 7.60
CA TYR A 90 8.56 -9.97 6.57
C TYR A 90 9.33 -9.94 5.24
N ARG A 91 10.10 -8.88 4.98
CA ARG A 91 10.98 -8.79 3.81
C ARG A 91 12.05 -9.87 3.79
N LYS A 92 12.45 -10.37 4.95
CA LYS A 92 13.48 -11.43 5.11
C LYS A 92 12.94 -12.83 4.91
N ASN A 93 11.62 -13.01 4.79
CA ASN A 93 11.04 -14.33 4.55
C ASN A 93 11.47 -14.85 3.17
N GLU A 94 11.68 -16.16 3.08
CA GLU A 94 12.03 -16.81 1.83
C GLU A 94 10.96 -16.57 0.74
N TRP A 95 11.39 -16.50 -0.50
CA TRP A 95 10.51 -16.45 -1.65
C TRP A 95 9.94 -17.85 -1.90
N GLN A 96 8.63 -17.95 -2.04
CA GLN A 96 7.93 -19.23 -2.20
C GLN A 96 7.60 -19.57 -3.66
N GLY A 97 8.00 -18.70 -4.58
CA GLY A 97 7.58 -18.79 -5.96
C GLY A 97 6.14 -18.32 -6.14
N TYR A 98 5.64 -18.42 -7.36
CA TYR A 98 4.29 -18.00 -7.67
C TYR A 98 3.62 -18.96 -8.64
N SER A 99 2.47 -19.47 -8.25
CA SER A 99 1.56 -20.21 -9.12
C SER A 99 0.20 -19.56 -9.11
N TYR A 100 -0.49 -19.56 -10.24
CA TYR A 100 -1.85 -19.07 -10.34
C TYR A 100 -2.73 -19.97 -11.17
N MET A 101 -4.03 -19.87 -11.00
CA MET A 101 -4.99 -20.62 -11.78
C MET A 101 -5.48 -19.76 -12.95
N LYS A 102 -5.19 -20.16 -14.16
CA LYS A 102 -5.75 -19.56 -15.37
C LYS A 102 -6.70 -20.55 -16.02
N ASN A 103 -7.96 -20.17 -16.20
CA ASN A 103 -9.00 -21.04 -16.75
C ASN A 103 -9.09 -22.39 -16.00
N GLN A 104 -9.02 -22.37 -14.68
CA GLN A 104 -9.02 -23.54 -13.79
C GLN A 104 -7.84 -24.51 -13.99
N ARG A 105 -6.78 -24.08 -14.65
CA ARG A 105 -5.55 -24.85 -14.79
C ARG A 105 -4.43 -24.23 -13.98
N PRO A 106 -3.65 -25.02 -13.19
CA PRO A 106 -2.49 -24.51 -12.50
C PRO A 106 -1.43 -24.09 -13.53
N CYS A 107 -0.95 -22.86 -13.40
CA CYS A 107 0.17 -22.34 -14.18
C CYS A 107 1.35 -22.11 -13.25
N TRP A 108 2.34 -22.97 -13.30
CA TRP A 108 3.62 -22.75 -12.67
C TRP A 108 4.45 -21.81 -13.55
N ALA A 109 4.90 -20.73 -12.96
CA ALA A 109 5.62 -19.76 -13.72
C ALA A 109 6.89 -19.24 -13.05
N LEU A 110 6.92 -19.18 -11.73
CA LEU A 110 8.06 -18.65 -10.99
C LEU A 110 8.49 -19.66 -9.91
N THR A 111 9.72 -20.17 -10.01
CA THR A 111 10.36 -20.81 -8.86
C THR A 111 10.74 -19.75 -7.82
N PRO A 112 11.01 -20.11 -6.54
CA PRO A 112 11.48 -19.16 -5.53
C PRO A 112 12.72 -18.36 -5.99
N GLU A 113 13.69 -19.03 -6.59
CA GLU A 113 14.93 -18.42 -7.07
C GLU A 113 14.64 -17.42 -8.21
N ARG A 114 13.75 -17.81 -9.13
CA ARG A 114 13.38 -16.96 -10.26
C ARG A 114 12.56 -15.75 -9.81
N GLN A 115 11.66 -15.93 -8.85
CA GLN A 115 10.92 -14.83 -8.24
C GLN A 115 11.88 -13.85 -7.56
N LYS A 116 12.82 -14.38 -6.78
CA LYS A 116 13.85 -13.55 -6.11
C LYS A 116 14.66 -12.76 -7.13
N TYR A 117 15.15 -13.41 -8.19
CA TYR A 117 15.94 -12.75 -9.22
C TYR A 117 15.22 -11.55 -9.86
N LEU A 118 13.95 -11.74 -10.27
CA LEU A 118 13.15 -10.66 -10.84
C LEU A 118 12.80 -9.59 -9.81
N ALA A 119 12.57 -9.98 -8.55
CA ALA A 119 12.35 -9.07 -7.44
C ALA A 119 13.56 -8.17 -7.20
N ASP A 120 14.76 -8.74 -7.16
CA ASP A 120 16.01 -7.99 -6.93
C ASP A 120 16.25 -6.94 -8.05
N ILE A 121 15.94 -7.26 -9.30
CA ILE A 121 16.00 -6.31 -10.42
C ILE A 121 15.04 -5.14 -10.19
N ILE A 122 13.79 -5.43 -9.81
CA ILE A 122 12.77 -4.40 -9.59
C ILE A 122 13.14 -3.54 -8.38
N ILE A 123 13.55 -4.14 -7.26
CA ILE A 123 13.96 -3.44 -6.04
C ILE A 123 15.10 -2.47 -6.33
N SER A 124 16.13 -2.94 -7.06
CA SER A 124 17.26 -2.09 -7.45
C SER A 124 16.82 -0.92 -8.33
N ALA A 125 15.94 -1.17 -9.28
CA ALA A 125 15.45 -0.12 -10.17
C ALA A 125 14.65 0.96 -9.44
N VAL A 126 13.67 0.56 -8.60
CA VAL A 126 12.83 1.53 -7.88
C VAL A 126 13.59 2.31 -6.82
N ALA A 127 14.77 1.85 -6.39
CA ALA A 127 15.66 2.60 -5.51
C ALA A 127 16.30 3.81 -6.20
N GLU A 128 16.45 3.77 -7.53
CA GLU A 128 17.06 4.84 -8.30
C GLU A 128 16.04 5.93 -8.68
N ARG A 129 14.84 5.53 -9.10
CA ARG A 129 13.75 6.44 -9.50
C ARG A 129 12.39 5.76 -9.47
N ALA A 130 11.35 6.53 -9.71
CA ALA A 130 10.01 5.99 -9.92
C ALA A 130 9.89 5.33 -11.32
N TYR A 131 9.22 4.17 -11.39
CA TYR A 131 8.98 3.40 -12.60
C TYR A 131 7.49 3.13 -12.80
N THR A 132 7.02 3.23 -14.02
CA THR A 132 5.73 2.69 -14.42
C THR A 132 5.78 1.16 -14.47
N ARG A 133 4.59 0.54 -14.47
CA ARG A 133 4.48 -0.92 -14.61
C ARG A 133 5.09 -1.42 -15.92
N ASP A 134 4.92 -0.68 -17.01
CA ASP A 134 5.40 -1.10 -18.32
C ASP A 134 6.92 -0.95 -18.44
N GLU A 135 7.51 0.12 -17.87
CA GLU A 135 8.97 0.26 -17.76
C GLU A 135 9.58 -0.90 -16.93
N LEU A 136 8.93 -1.33 -15.83
CA LEU A 136 9.40 -2.48 -15.06
C LEU A 136 9.30 -3.81 -15.84
N LYS A 137 8.24 -3.99 -16.65
CA LYS A 137 8.14 -5.16 -17.53
C LYS A 137 9.26 -5.17 -18.57
N GLU A 138 9.52 -4.04 -19.22
CA GLU A 138 10.59 -3.90 -20.22
C GLU A 138 11.94 -4.21 -19.59
N LEU A 139 12.22 -3.67 -18.41
CA LEU A 139 13.44 -3.96 -17.66
C LEU A 139 13.59 -5.45 -17.35
N CYS A 140 12.55 -6.11 -16.85
CA CYS A 140 12.57 -7.53 -16.55
C CYS A 140 12.72 -8.38 -17.83
N ARG A 141 12.08 -8.02 -18.94
CA ARG A 141 12.25 -8.68 -20.25
C ARG A 141 13.68 -8.58 -20.75
N ALA A 142 14.31 -7.40 -20.62
CA ALA A 142 15.72 -7.20 -20.97
C ALA A 142 16.66 -8.09 -20.14
N ASN A 143 16.21 -8.52 -18.95
CA ASN A 143 16.91 -9.45 -18.06
C ASN A 143 16.39 -10.91 -18.17
N GLY A 144 15.78 -11.27 -19.30
CA GLY A 144 15.41 -12.64 -19.63
C GLY A 144 14.10 -13.13 -18.98
N MET A 145 13.19 -12.23 -18.61
CA MET A 145 11.85 -12.62 -18.16
C MET A 145 11.04 -13.17 -19.34
N THR A 146 10.52 -14.37 -19.18
CA THR A 146 9.63 -15.01 -20.17
C THR A 146 8.22 -14.44 -20.07
N LYS A 147 7.39 -14.66 -21.10
CA LYS A 147 5.99 -14.22 -21.09
C LYS A 147 5.16 -14.84 -19.97
N ILE A 148 5.41 -16.09 -19.63
CA ILE A 148 4.70 -16.77 -18.54
C ILE A 148 5.10 -16.16 -17.18
N GLU A 149 6.38 -15.88 -16.97
CA GLU A 149 6.87 -15.21 -15.77
C GLU A 149 6.30 -13.80 -15.65
N GLU A 150 6.19 -13.06 -16.77
CA GLU A 150 5.57 -11.74 -16.79
C GLU A 150 4.11 -11.80 -16.35
N ASP A 151 3.34 -12.75 -16.88
CA ASP A 151 1.92 -12.90 -16.53
C ASP A 151 1.75 -13.22 -15.03
N CYS A 152 2.71 -13.85 -14.38
CA CYS A 152 2.70 -14.08 -12.94
C CYS A 152 3.24 -12.89 -12.15
N MET A 153 4.40 -12.35 -12.54
CA MET A 153 5.04 -11.25 -11.82
C MET A 153 4.17 -10.00 -11.83
N PHE A 154 3.49 -9.75 -12.96
CA PHE A 154 2.67 -8.58 -13.22
C PHE A 154 1.17 -8.90 -13.32
N GLU A 155 0.67 -9.91 -12.59
CA GLU A 155 -0.77 -10.18 -12.50
C GLU A 155 -1.48 -8.98 -11.86
N SER A 156 -2.70 -8.64 -12.33
CA SER A 156 -3.39 -7.37 -12.00
C SER A 156 -3.82 -7.25 -10.54
N TRP A 157 -4.20 -8.35 -9.90
CA TRP A 157 -4.74 -8.38 -8.54
C TRP A 157 -3.80 -9.03 -7.52
N GLY A 158 -2.70 -9.56 -7.98
CA GLY A 158 -1.74 -10.29 -7.15
C GLY A 158 -0.34 -10.22 -7.71
N GLY A 159 0.30 -11.37 -7.84
CA GLY A 159 1.62 -11.52 -8.44
C GLY A 159 2.77 -10.94 -7.63
N GLY A 160 3.96 -11.04 -8.22
CA GLY A 160 5.19 -10.60 -7.58
C GLY A 160 5.21 -9.10 -7.26
N ILE A 161 4.60 -8.26 -8.09
CA ILE A 161 4.51 -6.80 -7.85
C ILE A 161 3.75 -6.49 -6.56
N ARG A 162 2.60 -7.16 -6.34
CA ARG A 162 1.87 -6.98 -5.07
C ARG A 162 2.68 -7.49 -3.89
N GLU A 163 3.36 -8.62 -4.04
CA GLU A 163 4.20 -9.20 -3.00
C GLU A 163 5.32 -8.23 -2.59
N LEU A 164 5.97 -7.57 -3.55
CA LEU A 164 6.96 -6.52 -3.28
C LEU A 164 6.37 -5.34 -2.49
N CYS A 165 5.15 -4.91 -2.84
CA CYS A 165 4.45 -3.86 -2.12
C CYS A 165 4.09 -4.28 -0.69
N VAL A 166 3.45 -5.44 -0.49
CA VAL A 166 3.01 -5.90 0.85
C VAL A 166 4.17 -6.32 1.76
N ARG A 167 5.34 -6.62 1.19
CA ARG A 167 6.59 -6.82 1.95
C ARG A 167 7.30 -5.52 2.30
N GLY A 168 6.84 -4.38 1.75
CA GLY A 168 7.44 -3.08 2.03
C GLY A 168 8.77 -2.82 1.32
N PHE A 169 9.03 -3.47 0.18
CA PHE A 169 10.17 -3.12 -0.67
C PHE A 169 9.88 -1.87 -1.50
N MET A 170 8.63 -1.70 -1.92
CA MET A 170 8.21 -0.57 -2.73
C MET A 170 6.79 -0.12 -2.43
N ASN A 171 6.50 1.12 -2.79
CA ASN A 171 5.19 1.76 -2.71
C ASN A 171 4.77 2.26 -4.09
N TYR A 172 3.50 2.58 -4.26
CA TYR A 172 3.06 3.45 -5.35
C TYR A 172 3.42 4.90 -5.02
N THR A 173 3.67 5.72 -6.04
CA THR A 173 3.74 7.17 -5.85
C THR A 173 2.37 7.73 -5.44
N VAL A 174 2.36 8.76 -4.58
CA VAL A 174 1.15 9.47 -4.16
C VAL A 174 0.77 10.51 -5.22
N GLN A 175 0.52 10.03 -6.45
CA GLN A 175 0.19 10.82 -7.63
C GLN A 175 -0.83 10.09 -8.49
N GLU A 176 -1.47 10.80 -9.42
CA GLU A 176 -2.41 10.19 -10.37
C GLU A 176 -1.72 9.20 -11.30
N LYS A 177 -0.53 9.56 -11.82
CA LYS A 177 0.28 8.64 -12.63
C LYS A 177 0.75 7.48 -11.77
N LYS A 178 0.32 6.27 -12.12
CA LYS A 178 0.66 5.06 -11.38
C LYS A 178 2.10 4.65 -11.63
N GLN A 179 2.96 4.91 -10.65
CA GLN A 179 4.36 4.53 -10.65
C GLN A 179 4.71 3.84 -9.34
N TYR A 180 5.83 3.12 -9.33
CA TYR A 180 6.41 2.44 -8.16
C TYR A 180 7.73 3.11 -7.79
N ILE A 181 7.96 3.25 -6.50
CA ILE A 181 9.18 3.83 -5.92
C ILE A 181 9.59 2.98 -4.71
N ALA A 182 10.85 3.03 -4.32
CA ALA A 182 11.30 2.36 -3.09
C ALA A 182 10.46 2.79 -1.88
N SER A 183 10.18 1.86 -0.99
CA SER A 183 9.55 2.17 0.28
C SER A 183 10.53 2.93 1.19
N PRO A 184 10.07 3.92 1.97
CA PRO A 184 10.85 4.45 3.05
C PRO A 184 11.27 3.34 4.03
N GLU A 185 12.38 3.54 4.73
CA GLU A 185 12.79 2.62 5.78
C GLU A 185 11.83 2.69 6.97
N PHE A 186 11.51 1.54 7.52
CA PHE A 186 10.69 1.44 8.73
C PHE A 186 11.11 0.20 9.54
N SER A 187 10.87 0.24 10.84
CA SER A 187 11.07 -0.90 11.73
C SER A 187 9.76 -1.66 11.90
N PRO A 188 9.73 -2.98 11.69
CA PRO A 188 8.54 -3.77 11.92
C PRO A 188 8.17 -3.79 13.41
N ILE A 189 6.87 -3.86 13.69
CA ILE A 189 6.32 -4.04 15.04
C ILE A 189 5.63 -5.40 15.13
N PRO A 190 5.41 -5.95 16.35
CA PRO A 190 4.65 -7.19 16.53
C PRO A 190 3.26 -7.10 15.88
N GLU A 191 2.84 -8.18 15.24
CA GLU A 191 1.56 -8.22 14.52
C GLU A 191 0.36 -7.93 15.45
N GLU A 192 0.38 -8.43 16.67
CA GLU A 192 -0.68 -8.19 17.66
C GLU A 192 -0.73 -6.71 18.10
N GLU A 193 0.41 -6.04 18.19
CA GLU A 193 0.48 -4.61 18.47
C GLU A 193 -0.12 -3.79 17.31
N ALA A 194 0.23 -4.14 16.06
CA ALA A 194 -0.35 -3.50 14.87
C ALA A 194 -1.87 -3.71 14.82
N LYS A 195 -2.36 -4.92 15.05
CA LYS A 195 -3.80 -5.22 15.09
C LYS A 195 -4.52 -4.45 16.17
N PHE A 196 -3.94 -4.39 17.38
CA PHE A 196 -4.52 -3.64 18.50
C PHE A 196 -4.64 -2.15 18.17
N GLU A 197 -3.59 -1.54 17.63
CA GLU A 197 -3.60 -0.12 17.31
C GLU A 197 -4.59 0.21 16.17
N ILE A 198 -4.69 -0.62 15.15
CA ILE A 198 -5.68 -0.46 14.09
C ILE A 198 -7.11 -0.57 14.65
N ALA A 199 -7.36 -1.56 15.50
CA ALA A 199 -8.66 -1.75 16.15
C ALA A 199 -8.99 -0.55 17.06
N ARG A 200 -8.03 -0.09 17.87
CA ARG A 200 -8.18 1.08 18.73
C ARG A 200 -8.60 2.31 17.91
N ARG A 201 -7.89 2.62 16.83
CA ARG A 201 -8.22 3.76 15.94
C ARG A 201 -9.60 3.61 15.32
N TYR A 202 -9.94 2.40 14.86
CA TYR A 202 -11.25 2.13 14.29
C TYR A 202 -12.39 2.43 15.28
N PHE A 203 -12.30 1.89 16.50
CA PHE A 203 -13.34 2.11 17.51
C PHE A 203 -13.37 3.54 18.07
N THR A 204 -12.24 4.25 18.02
CA THR A 204 -12.19 5.66 18.48
C THR A 204 -12.74 6.63 17.45
N ASN A 205 -12.38 6.44 16.17
CA ASN A 205 -12.59 7.49 15.15
C ASN A 205 -13.58 7.10 14.05
N ILE A 206 -13.75 5.81 13.74
CA ILE A 206 -14.55 5.36 12.59
C ILE A 206 -15.86 4.74 13.02
N ALA A 207 -15.85 3.95 14.09
CA ALA A 207 -17.04 3.30 14.60
C ALA A 207 -18.06 4.32 15.13
N PRO A 208 -19.36 3.99 15.05
CA PRO A 208 -20.43 4.86 15.54
C PRO A 208 -20.40 5.06 17.05
#